data_6d0d964e4f84568a7a93eb37c70de8a8
#
_entry.id   6d0d964e4f84568a7a93eb37c70de8a8
#
_cell.length_a   1.000
_cell.length_b   1.000
_cell.length_c   1.000
_cell.angle_alpha   90.00
_cell.angle_beta   90.00
_cell.angle_gamma   90.00
#
_symmetry.space_group_name_H-M   'P 1'
#
loop_
_entity.id
_entity.type
_entity.pdbx_description
1 polymer ?
#
loop_
_entity_poly.entity_id
_entity_poly.type
_entity_poly.pdbx_seq_one_letter_code
_entity_poly.pdbx_strand_id
1 'polypeptide(L)'
;MIEGVANVWVPVEDTDRALDFYQNTLGFSLVKRDGRWAEVEIGGLNIGLNGREPRGAGSGGGIVVTFQPEAGLDATIEDLKARGVQFPAEVSEHDWGRVATFKDTEGNDIQLYEPPKS
;
A
#
# COMPACT_ATOMS: atom_id res chain seq x y z
N MET A 1 -2.11 -14.09 11.60
CA MET A 1 -2.75 -12.77 11.50
C MET A 1 -2.25 -12.00 10.29
N ILE A 2 -0.98 -11.67 10.23
CA ILE A 2 -0.34 -11.08 9.06
C ILE A 2 0.69 -12.09 8.58
N GLU A 3 0.65 -12.42 7.28
CA GLU A 3 1.54 -13.46 6.76
C GLU A 3 2.70 -12.90 5.95
N GLY A 4 2.66 -11.62 5.58
CA GLY A 4 3.74 -11.05 4.81
C GLY A 4 3.49 -9.62 4.43
N VAL A 5 4.42 -9.06 3.66
CA VAL A 5 4.32 -7.70 3.15
C VAL A 5 3.80 -7.78 1.72
N ALA A 6 2.66 -7.11 1.46
CA ALA A 6 2.12 -7.04 0.11
C ALA A 6 2.97 -6.09 -0.74
N ASN A 7 3.18 -4.89 -0.23
CA ASN A 7 4.08 -3.92 -0.87
C ASN A 7 4.36 -2.76 0.08
N VAL A 8 5.30 -1.93 -0.34
CA VAL A 8 5.56 -0.62 0.27
C VAL A 8 5.34 0.38 -0.85
N TRP A 9 4.62 1.46 -0.59
CA TRP A 9 4.38 2.41 -1.65
C TRP A 9 4.67 3.85 -1.22
N VAL A 10 4.97 4.67 -2.22
CA VAL A 10 5.31 6.07 -2.05
C VAL A 10 4.27 6.89 -2.80
N PRO A 11 3.64 7.88 -2.17
CA PRO A 11 2.74 8.77 -2.90
C PRO A 11 3.53 9.62 -3.88
N VAL A 12 3.04 9.73 -5.11
CA VAL A 12 3.68 10.55 -6.13
C VAL A 12 2.64 11.39 -6.83
N GLU A 13 3.01 12.58 -7.25
CA GLU A 13 2.09 13.45 -8.00
C GLU A 13 2.05 13.08 -9.47
N ASP A 14 3.19 12.72 -10.03
CA ASP A 14 3.35 12.42 -11.45
C ASP A 14 4.03 11.07 -11.57
N THR A 15 3.25 10.05 -11.89
CA THR A 15 3.75 8.68 -11.97
C THR A 15 4.80 8.53 -13.07
N ASP A 16 4.60 9.18 -14.22
CA ASP A 16 5.58 9.09 -15.31
C ASP A 16 6.93 9.67 -14.89
N ARG A 17 6.91 10.82 -14.26
CA ARG A 17 8.13 11.46 -13.79
C ARG A 17 8.82 10.65 -12.70
N ALA A 18 8.04 10.12 -11.76
CA ALA A 18 8.58 9.29 -10.70
C ALA A 18 9.20 8.00 -11.27
N LEU A 19 8.49 7.36 -12.20
CA LEU A 19 8.97 6.13 -12.81
C LEU A 19 10.28 6.36 -13.55
N ASP A 20 10.38 7.46 -14.29
CA ASP A 20 11.63 7.81 -14.98
C ASP A 20 12.78 7.94 -13.98
N PHE A 21 12.53 8.59 -12.85
CA PHE A 21 13.56 8.75 -11.82
C PHE A 21 14.00 7.40 -11.25
N TYR A 22 13.05 6.57 -10.85
CA TYR A 22 13.39 5.28 -10.25
C TYR A 22 14.06 4.34 -11.24
N GLN A 23 13.60 4.31 -12.49
CA GLN A 23 14.20 3.43 -13.50
C GLN A 23 15.52 3.95 -14.04
N ASN A 24 15.55 5.20 -14.47
CA ASN A 24 16.69 5.71 -15.23
C ASN A 24 17.74 6.37 -14.35
N THR A 25 17.35 7.02 -13.28
CA THR A 25 18.32 7.64 -12.37
C THR A 25 18.81 6.65 -11.33
N LEU A 26 17.90 5.88 -10.73
CA LEU A 26 18.26 4.95 -9.66
C LEU A 26 18.55 3.51 -10.14
N GLY A 27 18.12 3.17 -11.34
CA GLY A 27 18.39 1.86 -11.91
C GLY A 27 17.48 0.74 -11.46
N PHE A 28 16.31 1.06 -10.93
CA PHE A 28 15.34 0.06 -10.51
C PHE A 28 14.66 -0.56 -11.73
N SER A 29 14.17 -1.79 -11.58
CA SER A 29 13.48 -2.50 -12.67
C SER A 29 11.97 -2.27 -12.57
N LEU A 30 11.34 -2.05 -13.72
CA LEU A 30 9.88 -1.94 -13.78
C LEU A 30 9.27 -3.32 -13.65
N VAL A 31 8.35 -3.48 -12.71
CA VAL A 31 7.61 -4.73 -12.51
C VAL A 31 6.28 -4.68 -13.26
N LYS A 32 5.51 -3.61 -13.06
CA LYS A 32 4.25 -3.42 -13.79
C LYS A 32 3.81 -1.96 -13.74
N ARG A 33 2.94 -1.61 -14.67
CA ARG A 33 2.31 -0.31 -14.70
C ARG A 33 0.80 -0.49 -14.86
N ASP A 34 0.02 0.20 -14.04
CA ASP A 34 -1.43 0.17 -14.11
C ASP A 34 -1.96 1.58 -13.87
N GLY A 35 -2.13 2.35 -14.96
CA GLY A 35 -2.59 3.71 -14.87
C GLY A 35 -1.62 4.59 -14.10
N ARG A 36 -2.10 5.14 -12.99
CA ARG A 36 -1.29 6.01 -12.14
C ARG A 36 -0.53 5.25 -11.05
N TRP A 37 -0.57 3.93 -11.09
CA TRP A 37 0.19 3.05 -10.21
C TRP A 37 1.30 2.39 -11.02
N ALA A 38 2.50 2.37 -10.48
CA ALA A 38 3.60 1.63 -11.06
C ALA A 38 4.34 0.89 -9.95
N GLU A 39 4.93 -0.25 -10.27
CA GLU A 39 5.76 -0.97 -9.31
C GLU A 39 7.15 -1.15 -9.88
N VAL A 40 8.13 -0.87 -9.05
CA VAL A 40 9.54 -1.04 -9.38
C VAL A 40 10.17 -1.97 -8.35
N GLU A 41 11.27 -2.60 -8.72
CA GLU A 41 11.92 -3.61 -7.88
C GLU A 41 13.41 -3.32 -7.77
N ILE A 42 13.95 -3.53 -6.58
CA ILE A 42 15.38 -3.49 -6.32
C ILE A 42 15.70 -4.48 -5.21
N GLY A 43 16.65 -5.40 -5.49
CA GLY A 43 17.14 -6.33 -4.46
C GLY A 43 16.07 -7.24 -3.86
N GLY A 44 15.01 -7.54 -4.61
CA GLY A 44 13.92 -8.37 -4.13
C GLY A 44 12.79 -7.58 -3.44
N LEU A 45 12.91 -6.27 -3.32
CA LEU A 45 11.87 -5.44 -2.74
C LEU A 45 11.10 -4.71 -3.83
N ASN A 46 9.79 -4.85 -3.80
CA ASN A 46 8.90 -4.09 -4.70
C ASN A 46 8.41 -2.84 -4.02
N ILE A 47 8.46 -1.74 -4.74
CA ILE A 47 8.01 -0.44 -4.25
C ILE A 47 6.94 0.07 -5.21
N GLY A 48 5.78 0.45 -4.67
CA GLY A 48 4.70 1.03 -5.44
C GLY A 48 4.87 2.53 -5.56
N LEU A 49 4.72 3.05 -6.78
CA LEU A 49 4.67 4.48 -7.01
C LEU A 49 3.20 4.81 -7.23
N ASN A 50 2.60 5.45 -6.23
CA ASN A 50 1.15 5.62 -6.19
C ASN A 50 0.75 7.06 -6.54
N GLY A 51 0.30 7.25 -7.77
CA GLY A 51 -0.27 8.51 -8.20
C GLY A 51 -1.79 8.56 -8.10
N ARG A 52 -2.41 7.51 -7.56
CA ARG A 52 -3.87 7.41 -7.44
C ARG A 52 -4.43 8.22 -6.28
N GLU A 53 -3.62 8.42 -5.24
CA GLU A 53 -4.09 9.12 -4.06
C GLU A 53 -3.42 10.48 -3.94
N PRO A 54 -4.17 11.50 -3.48
CA PRO A 54 -3.57 12.81 -3.27
C PRO A 54 -2.45 12.77 -2.24
N ARG A 55 -1.44 13.56 -2.45
CA ARG A 55 -0.36 13.69 -1.49
C ARG A 55 -0.91 14.19 -0.17
N GLY A 56 -0.40 13.63 0.89
CA GLY A 56 -0.81 14.01 2.23
C GLY A 56 -2.09 13.36 2.71
N ALA A 57 -2.75 12.58 1.86
CA ALA A 57 -3.93 11.84 2.30
C ALA A 57 -3.49 10.82 3.33
N GLY A 58 -4.09 10.86 4.49
CA GLY A 58 -3.75 9.96 5.58
C GLY A 58 -2.57 10.43 6.40
N SER A 59 -1.36 10.15 5.99
CA SER A 59 -0.18 10.33 6.84
C SER A 59 0.67 11.55 6.52
N GLY A 60 0.21 12.42 5.65
CA GLY A 60 1.01 13.59 5.27
C GLY A 60 2.08 13.31 4.24
N GLY A 61 1.93 12.27 3.45
CA GLY A 61 2.78 12.01 2.30
C GLY A 61 3.97 11.10 2.53
N GLY A 62 3.98 10.37 3.63
CA GLY A 62 5.05 9.42 3.90
C GLY A 62 4.87 8.10 3.19
N ILE A 63 5.87 7.24 3.30
CA ILE A 63 5.84 5.89 2.78
C ILE A 63 4.80 5.06 3.55
N VAL A 64 4.04 4.24 2.85
CA VAL A 64 3.03 3.38 3.46
C VAL A 64 3.43 1.92 3.26
N VAL A 65 3.39 1.14 4.34
CA VAL A 65 3.64 -0.30 4.28
C VAL A 65 2.29 -1.01 4.23
N THR A 66 2.15 -1.93 3.28
CA THR A 66 0.92 -2.71 3.09
C THR A 66 1.21 -4.16 3.38
N PHE A 67 0.42 -4.77 4.26
CA PHE A 67 0.59 -6.16 4.67
C PHE A 67 -0.50 -7.05 4.11
N GLN A 68 -0.22 -8.35 4.06
CA GLN A 68 -1.17 -9.37 3.62
C GLN A 68 -1.87 -9.98 4.83
N PRO A 69 -3.21 -9.94 4.89
CA PRO A 69 -3.94 -10.58 5.96
C PRO A 69 -3.99 -12.10 5.76
N GLU A 70 -3.57 -12.85 6.76
CA GLU A 70 -3.43 -14.31 6.67
C GLU A 70 -4.75 -15.03 6.42
N ALA A 71 -5.78 -14.64 7.16
CA ALA A 71 -7.08 -15.32 7.14
C ALA A 71 -8.14 -14.51 6.39
N GLY A 72 -7.72 -13.63 5.48
CA GLY A 72 -8.61 -12.73 4.78
C GLY A 72 -8.75 -11.42 5.51
N LEU A 73 -9.19 -10.40 4.78
CA LEU A 73 -9.22 -9.04 5.30
C LEU A 73 -10.17 -8.87 6.48
N ASP A 74 -11.40 -9.35 6.35
CA ASP A 74 -12.41 -9.11 7.38
C ASP A 74 -12.04 -9.79 8.71
N ALA A 75 -11.57 -11.03 8.64
CA ALA A 75 -11.18 -11.76 9.84
C ALA A 75 -9.99 -11.10 10.53
N THR A 76 -9.04 -10.62 9.76
CA THR A 76 -7.86 -9.94 10.31
C THR A 76 -8.24 -8.61 10.95
N ILE A 77 -9.15 -7.86 10.35
CA ILE A 77 -9.65 -6.63 10.94
C ILE A 77 -10.30 -6.91 12.31
N GLU A 78 -11.15 -7.92 12.38
CA GLU A 78 -11.82 -8.25 13.64
C GLU A 78 -10.83 -8.67 14.71
N ASP A 79 -9.82 -9.45 14.34
CA ASP A 79 -8.78 -9.87 15.27
C ASP A 79 -7.98 -8.68 15.79
N LEU A 80 -7.62 -7.75 14.90
CA LEU A 80 -6.87 -6.56 15.31
C LEU A 80 -7.72 -5.65 16.19
N LYS A 81 -9.01 -5.49 15.88
CA LYS A 81 -9.91 -4.70 16.72
C LYS A 81 -10.00 -5.29 18.11
N ALA A 82 -10.04 -6.61 18.21
CA ALA A 82 -10.07 -7.29 19.51
C ALA A 82 -8.79 -7.04 20.30
N ARG A 83 -7.71 -6.70 19.64
CA ARG A 83 -6.43 -6.37 20.29
C ARG A 83 -6.26 -4.87 20.53
N GLY A 84 -7.29 -4.08 20.27
CA GLY A 84 -7.27 -2.66 20.56
C GLY A 84 -6.89 -1.75 19.38
N VAL A 85 -6.71 -2.31 18.20
CA VAL A 85 -6.39 -1.51 17.02
C VAL A 85 -7.65 -0.82 16.52
N GLN A 86 -7.53 0.46 16.19
CA GLN A 86 -8.65 1.24 15.68
C GLN A 86 -8.50 1.43 14.18
N PHE A 87 -9.63 1.27 13.46
CA PHE A 87 -9.69 1.50 12.03
C PHE A 87 -10.54 2.75 11.82
N PRO A 88 -9.91 3.91 11.60
CA PRO A 88 -10.64 5.18 11.55
C PRO A 88 -11.56 5.35 10.35
N ALA A 89 -11.37 4.56 9.30
CA ALA A 89 -12.19 4.62 8.10
C ALA A 89 -12.69 3.23 7.73
N GLU A 90 -13.74 3.19 6.91
CA GLU A 90 -14.25 1.94 6.40
C GLU A 90 -13.30 1.33 5.39
N VAL A 91 -13.46 0.03 5.13
CA VAL A 91 -12.69 -0.67 4.10
C VAL A 91 -12.96 -0.01 2.75
N SER A 92 -11.90 0.28 2.03
CA SER A 92 -11.97 0.87 0.71
C SER A 92 -12.01 -0.24 -0.34
N GLU A 93 -13.00 -0.22 -1.22
CA GLU A 93 -13.17 -1.26 -2.23
C GLU A 93 -12.87 -0.72 -3.62
N HIS A 94 -12.11 -1.49 -4.38
CA HIS A 94 -11.65 -1.11 -5.70
C HIS A 94 -11.68 -2.32 -6.62
N ASP A 95 -11.57 -2.09 -7.92
CA ASP A 95 -11.48 -3.19 -8.89
C ASP A 95 -10.26 -4.07 -8.63
N TRP A 96 -9.19 -3.48 -8.13
CA TRP A 96 -7.93 -4.17 -7.87
C TRP A 96 -7.84 -4.77 -6.46
N GLY A 97 -8.89 -4.65 -5.66
CA GLY A 97 -8.91 -5.28 -4.33
C GLY A 97 -9.49 -4.38 -3.26
N ARG A 98 -9.36 -4.82 -2.03
CA ARG A 98 -9.88 -4.11 -0.85
C ARG A 98 -8.74 -3.72 0.06
N VAL A 99 -8.84 -2.54 0.66
CA VAL A 99 -7.80 -2.00 1.53
C VAL A 99 -8.42 -1.51 2.83
N ALA A 100 -7.80 -1.86 3.95
CA ALA A 100 -8.13 -1.31 5.26
C ALA A 100 -6.92 -0.55 5.78
N THR A 101 -7.13 0.61 6.36
CA THR A 101 -6.05 1.45 6.88
C THR A 101 -6.19 1.62 8.38
N PHE A 102 -5.09 1.48 9.10
CA PHE A 102 -5.04 1.80 10.52
C PHE A 102 -3.70 2.48 10.81
N LYS A 103 -3.53 2.94 12.05
CA LYS A 103 -2.32 3.64 12.43
C LYS A 103 -1.56 2.85 13.49
N ASP A 104 -0.24 2.97 13.47
CA ASP A 104 0.56 2.43 14.56
C ASP A 104 0.53 3.40 15.74
N THR A 105 1.31 3.12 16.78
CA THR A 105 1.34 3.93 18.00
C THR A 105 1.93 5.32 17.77
N GLU A 106 2.63 5.51 16.66
CA GLU A 106 3.28 6.77 16.32
C GLU A 106 2.55 7.56 15.23
N GLY A 107 1.37 7.10 14.84
CA GLY A 107 0.56 7.81 13.86
C GLY A 107 0.88 7.50 12.41
N ASN A 108 1.70 6.50 12.15
CA ASN A 108 2.02 6.13 10.77
C ASN A 108 0.91 5.27 10.18
N ASP A 109 0.56 5.53 8.92
CA ASP A 109 -0.45 4.73 8.24
C ASP A 109 0.10 3.36 7.87
N ILE A 110 -0.68 2.34 8.18
CA ILE A 110 -0.40 0.95 7.80
C ILE A 110 -1.64 0.42 7.11
N GLN A 111 -1.46 -0.38 6.08
CA GLN A 111 -2.57 -0.93 5.32
C GLN A 111 -2.55 -2.45 5.27
N LEU A 112 -3.75 -3.01 5.19
CA LEU A 112 -3.98 -4.41 4.87
C LEU A 112 -4.60 -4.45 3.49
N TYR A 113 -4.13 -5.35 2.64
CA TYR A 113 -4.60 -5.47 1.26
C TYR A 113 -5.09 -6.87 0.98
N GLU A 114 -6.25 -6.97 0.33
CA GLU A 114 -6.81 -8.24 -0.13
C GLU A 114 -7.08 -8.11 -1.62
N PRO A 115 -6.50 -8.99 -2.47
CA PRO A 115 -6.74 -8.91 -3.91
C PRO A 115 -8.19 -9.24 -4.24
N PRO A 116 -8.66 -8.85 -5.44
CA PRO A 116 -10.03 -9.16 -5.82
C PRO A 116 -10.22 -10.67 -5.96
N LYS A 117 -11.42 -11.12 -5.66
CA LYS A 117 -11.77 -12.52 -5.85
C LYS A 117 -11.97 -12.77 -7.34
N SER A 118 -11.42 -13.85 -7.81
CA SER A 118 -11.55 -14.23 -9.23
C SER A 118 -12.78 -15.07 -9.47
#